data_8efb5632d038c47e64182ef68f964b13
#
_entry.id   8efb5632d038c47e64182ef68f964b13
#
_cell.length_a   1.000
_cell.length_b   1.000
_cell.length_c   1.000
_cell.angle_alpha   90.00
_cell.angle_beta   90.00
_cell.angle_gamma   90.00
#
_symmetry.space_group_name_H-M   'P 1'
#
loop_
_entity.id
_entity.type
_entity.pdbx_description
1 polymer ?
#
loop_
_entity_poly.entity_id
_entity_poly.type
_entity_poly.pdbx_seq_one_letter_code
_entity_poly.pdbx_strand_id
1 'polypeptide(L)'
;MRARVFGRSRRQQRGATAVEFALVAPVLFFLMFVAIDLGLLLWVNLTMQYAVREGARYAVTGQSGLDPAASGQQRYLAIIQEIKNSSMGLYNMVDPSYTVTINGTPQSYNTPTGYNSGMFGNAGDIIVLQLNCSWPLLTPLVRPFFAGGSYAFTVAATMRNEGF
;
A
#
# COMPACT_ATOMS: atom_id res chain seq x y z
N MET A 1 -29.62 25.67 67.87
CA MET A 1 -28.49 25.57 66.98
C MET A 1 -28.95 24.88 65.71
N ARG A 2 -29.06 25.60 64.55
CA ARG A 2 -29.43 25.02 63.23
C ARG A 2 -28.16 24.90 62.39
N ALA A 3 -27.73 23.66 62.08
CA ALA A 3 -26.63 23.39 61.21
C ALA A 3 -27.06 23.67 59.77
N ARG A 4 -26.40 24.62 59.09
CA ARG A 4 -26.54 24.83 57.64
C ARG A 4 -25.77 23.76 56.93
N VAL A 5 -26.47 22.82 56.26
CA VAL A 5 -25.90 21.89 55.35
C VAL A 5 -25.59 22.65 54.06
N PHE A 6 -24.30 22.88 53.77
CA PHE A 6 -23.85 23.44 52.51
C PHE A 6 -24.07 22.39 51.42
N GLY A 7 -25.14 22.55 50.67
CA GLY A 7 -25.37 21.77 49.45
C GLY A 7 -24.31 22.14 48.40
N ARG A 8 -23.30 21.30 48.25
CA ARG A 8 -22.27 21.42 47.23
C ARG A 8 -22.93 21.33 45.85
N SER A 9 -22.89 22.44 45.10
CA SER A 9 -23.59 22.62 43.85
C SER A 9 -23.17 21.58 42.81
N ARG A 10 -24.09 20.70 42.41
CA ARG A 10 -23.90 19.70 41.32
C ARG A 10 -23.54 20.34 39.94
N ARG A 11 -23.71 21.65 39.79
CA ARG A 11 -23.33 22.39 38.56
C ARG A 11 -21.81 22.55 38.39
N GLN A 12 -21.04 22.65 39.47
CA GLN A 12 -19.56 22.79 39.39
C GLN A 12 -18.88 21.48 38.95
N GLN A 13 -19.45 20.32 39.30
CA GLN A 13 -18.89 19.03 38.88
C GLN A 13 -19.04 18.76 37.38
N ARG A 14 -20.12 19.24 36.72
CA ARG A 14 -20.34 19.08 35.30
C ARG A 14 -19.33 19.86 34.43
N GLY A 15 -18.87 21.01 34.91
CA GLY A 15 -17.84 21.80 34.23
C GLY A 15 -16.46 21.17 34.29
N ALA A 16 -16.08 20.59 35.45
CA ALA A 16 -14.80 19.91 35.62
C ALA A 16 -14.67 18.69 34.68
N THR A 17 -15.68 17.85 34.62
CA THR A 17 -15.70 16.68 33.73
C THR A 17 -15.61 17.05 32.24
N ALA A 18 -16.24 18.16 31.85
CA ALA A 18 -16.15 18.64 30.45
C ALA A 18 -14.73 19.10 30.09
N VAL A 19 -14.01 19.74 31.03
CA VAL A 19 -12.62 20.17 30.84
C VAL A 19 -11.69 18.96 30.80
N GLU A 20 -11.87 17.99 31.68
CA GLU A 20 -11.10 16.74 31.69
C GLU A 20 -11.27 15.98 30.35
N PHE A 21 -12.52 15.85 29.89
CA PHE A 21 -12.79 15.23 28.57
C PHE A 21 -12.14 16.01 27.43
N ALA A 22 -12.21 17.34 27.44
CA ALA A 22 -11.61 18.18 26.40
C ALA A 22 -10.09 18.05 26.30
N LEU A 23 -9.41 17.71 27.40
CA LEU A 23 -7.97 17.45 27.44
C LEU A 23 -7.62 16.04 26.95
N VAL A 24 -8.42 15.05 27.28
CA VAL A 24 -8.15 13.63 26.97
C VAL A 24 -8.60 13.27 25.54
N ALA A 25 -9.73 13.82 25.07
CA ALA A 25 -10.32 13.46 23.80
C ALA A 25 -9.39 13.68 22.58
N PRO A 26 -8.65 14.80 22.46
CA PRO A 26 -7.73 14.99 21.33
C PRO A 26 -6.65 13.92 21.25
N VAL A 27 -6.08 13.53 22.40
CA VAL A 27 -5.04 12.49 22.47
C VAL A 27 -5.63 11.12 22.10
N LEU A 28 -6.82 10.82 22.62
CA LEU A 28 -7.51 9.56 22.29
C LEU A 28 -7.83 9.46 20.80
N PHE A 29 -8.40 10.52 20.21
CA PHE A 29 -8.69 10.54 18.78
C PHE A 29 -7.43 10.46 17.93
N PHE A 30 -6.36 11.15 18.32
CA PHE A 30 -5.08 11.04 17.61
C PHE A 30 -4.58 9.60 17.58
N LEU A 31 -4.55 8.91 18.72
CA LEU A 31 -4.12 7.52 18.81
C LEU A 31 -5.04 6.59 17.98
N MET A 32 -6.33 6.83 17.99
CA MET A 32 -7.30 6.06 17.22
C MET A 32 -7.05 6.23 15.70
N PHE A 33 -6.85 7.45 15.23
CA PHE A 33 -6.55 7.69 13.81
C PHE A 33 -5.22 7.10 13.37
N VAL A 34 -4.17 7.21 14.21
CA VAL A 34 -2.88 6.55 13.95
C VAL A 34 -3.06 5.03 13.83
N ALA A 35 -3.84 4.42 14.71
CA ALA A 35 -4.10 2.98 14.66
C ALA A 35 -4.84 2.57 13.37
N ILE A 36 -5.80 3.37 12.91
CA ILE A 36 -6.50 3.16 11.64
C ILE A 36 -5.53 3.27 10.45
N ASP A 37 -4.70 4.31 10.40
CA ASP A 37 -3.72 4.50 9.33
C ASP A 37 -2.74 3.33 9.26
N LEU A 38 -2.23 2.85 10.40
CA LEU A 38 -1.36 1.68 10.47
C LEU A 38 -2.06 0.41 9.99
N GLY A 39 -3.32 0.19 10.38
CA GLY A 39 -4.11 -0.95 9.92
C GLY A 39 -4.30 -0.96 8.41
N LEU A 40 -4.62 0.19 7.81
CA LEU A 40 -4.76 0.36 6.37
C LEU A 40 -3.43 0.13 5.65
N LEU A 41 -2.33 0.64 6.18
CA LEU A 41 -0.99 0.47 5.63
C LEU A 41 -0.60 -1.01 5.57
N LEU A 42 -0.83 -1.76 6.65
CA LEU A 42 -0.57 -3.20 6.68
C LEU A 42 -1.45 -3.94 5.68
N TRP A 43 -2.73 -3.61 5.57
CA TRP A 43 -3.64 -4.20 4.61
C TRP A 43 -3.20 -3.93 3.16
N VAL A 44 -2.83 -2.70 2.83
CA VAL A 44 -2.33 -2.33 1.50
C VAL A 44 -1.04 -3.08 1.17
N ASN A 45 -0.10 -3.14 2.11
CA ASN A 45 1.16 -3.86 1.92
C ASN A 45 0.92 -5.35 1.63
N LEU A 46 0.08 -6.02 2.43
CA LEU A 46 -0.25 -7.44 2.24
C LEU A 46 -0.96 -7.68 0.90
N THR A 47 -1.90 -6.81 0.52
CA THR A 47 -2.62 -6.91 -0.76
C THR A 47 -1.67 -6.75 -1.95
N MET A 48 -0.77 -5.77 -1.90
CA MET A 48 0.23 -5.56 -2.97
C MET A 48 1.24 -6.71 -3.02
N GLN A 49 1.65 -7.26 -1.86
CA GLN A 49 2.50 -8.45 -1.82
C GLN A 49 1.82 -9.68 -2.44
N TYR A 50 0.52 -9.85 -2.22
CA TYR A 50 -0.28 -10.88 -2.88
C TYR A 50 -0.34 -10.64 -4.40
N ALA A 51 -0.65 -9.43 -4.83
CA ALA A 51 -0.76 -9.08 -6.24
C ALA A 51 0.55 -9.33 -7.01
N VAL A 52 1.71 -8.97 -6.43
CA VAL A 52 3.03 -9.23 -7.03
C VAL A 52 3.31 -10.72 -7.16
N ARG A 53 2.91 -11.53 -6.17
CA ARG A 53 3.08 -13.00 -6.24
C ARG A 53 2.20 -13.62 -7.32
N GLU A 54 0.95 -13.19 -7.48
CA GLU A 54 0.08 -13.67 -8.55
C GLU A 54 0.60 -13.25 -9.93
N GLY A 55 1.05 -11.99 -10.09
CA GLY A 55 1.71 -11.55 -11.31
C GLY A 55 2.99 -12.33 -11.63
N ALA A 56 3.80 -12.64 -10.61
CA ALA A 56 4.98 -13.47 -10.76
C ALA A 56 4.63 -14.89 -11.21
N ARG A 57 3.60 -15.50 -10.60
CA ARG A 57 3.11 -16.83 -11.01
C ARG A 57 2.61 -16.85 -12.46
N TYR A 58 1.89 -15.80 -12.85
CA TYR A 58 1.43 -15.65 -14.23
C TYR A 58 2.62 -15.48 -15.20
N ALA A 59 3.65 -14.71 -14.80
CA ALA A 59 4.84 -14.47 -15.59
C ALA A 59 5.64 -15.75 -15.87
N VAL A 60 5.73 -16.67 -14.89
CA VAL A 60 6.47 -17.95 -15.03
C VAL A 60 5.97 -18.79 -16.20
N THR A 61 4.68 -18.78 -16.47
CA THR A 61 4.04 -19.62 -17.49
C THR A 61 4.13 -19.07 -18.93
N GLY A 62 4.70 -17.88 -19.11
CA GLY A 62 4.82 -17.25 -20.44
C GLY A 62 3.51 -16.77 -21.06
N GLN A 63 2.41 -16.77 -20.29
CA GLN A 63 1.08 -16.41 -20.79
C GLN A 63 0.99 -14.93 -21.15
N SER A 64 0.19 -14.61 -22.18
CA SER A 64 -0.08 -13.25 -22.66
C SER A 64 -1.56 -12.93 -22.85
N GLY A 65 -2.45 -13.85 -22.47
CA GLY A 65 -3.90 -13.74 -22.71
C GLY A 65 -4.63 -12.61 -21.98
N LEU A 66 -4.00 -12.00 -20.95
CA LEU A 66 -4.55 -10.87 -20.22
C LEU A 66 -4.08 -9.51 -20.74
N ASP A 67 -3.39 -9.47 -21.89
CA ASP A 67 -3.00 -8.20 -22.51
C ASP A 67 -4.26 -7.36 -22.81
N PRO A 68 -4.40 -6.14 -22.24
CA PRO A 68 -5.53 -5.27 -22.52
C PRO A 68 -5.58 -4.77 -23.98
N ALA A 69 -4.44 -4.78 -24.68
CA ALA A 69 -4.34 -4.50 -26.10
C ALA A 69 -4.49 -5.79 -26.90
N ALA A 70 -5.74 -6.21 -27.17
CA ALA A 70 -6.10 -7.48 -27.82
C ALA A 70 -5.37 -7.80 -29.14
N SER A 71 -4.64 -6.86 -29.74
CA SER A 71 -3.94 -7.00 -31.01
C SER A 71 -2.48 -7.46 -30.89
N GLY A 72 -1.87 -7.42 -29.71
CA GLY A 72 -0.43 -7.64 -29.56
C GLY A 72 -0.01 -8.86 -28.74
N GLN A 73 -0.89 -9.36 -27.87
CA GLN A 73 -0.60 -10.44 -26.89
C GLN A 73 0.77 -10.29 -26.22
N GLN A 74 1.05 -9.07 -25.74
CA GLN A 74 2.35 -8.76 -25.15
C GLN A 74 2.39 -9.26 -23.70
N ARG A 75 3.29 -10.19 -23.43
CA ARG A 75 3.45 -10.83 -22.12
C ARG A 75 3.62 -9.82 -20.99
N TYR A 76 4.43 -8.77 -21.18
CA TYR A 76 4.66 -7.79 -20.12
C TYR A 76 3.40 -7.00 -19.74
N LEU A 77 2.53 -6.67 -20.71
CA LEU A 77 1.25 -6.01 -20.42
C LEU A 77 0.27 -6.95 -19.70
N ALA A 78 0.25 -8.22 -20.08
CA ALA A 78 -0.56 -9.24 -19.45
C ALA A 78 -0.16 -9.45 -17.97
N ILE A 79 1.14 -9.48 -17.66
CA ILE A 79 1.65 -9.60 -16.29
C ILE A 79 1.25 -8.38 -15.44
N ILE A 80 1.42 -7.17 -15.98
CA ILE A 80 1.03 -5.95 -15.31
C ILE A 80 -0.49 -5.94 -15.07
N GLN A 81 -1.28 -6.40 -16.04
CA GLN A 81 -2.72 -6.51 -15.90
C GLN A 81 -3.13 -7.50 -14.81
N GLU A 82 -2.43 -8.63 -14.69
CA GLU A 82 -2.67 -9.59 -13.60
C GLU A 82 -2.38 -8.98 -12.23
N ILE A 83 -1.27 -8.23 -12.09
CA ILE A 83 -0.97 -7.50 -10.86
C ILE A 83 -2.08 -6.50 -10.53
N LYS A 84 -2.60 -5.77 -11.53
CA LYS A 84 -3.72 -4.83 -11.35
C LYS A 84 -4.99 -5.55 -10.89
N ASN A 85 -5.35 -6.65 -11.54
CA ASN A 85 -6.53 -7.44 -11.21
C ASN A 85 -6.46 -7.97 -9.77
N SER A 86 -5.30 -8.48 -9.37
CA SER A 86 -5.07 -9.07 -8.04
C SER A 86 -4.87 -8.02 -6.93
N SER A 87 -4.73 -6.73 -7.27
CA SER A 87 -4.50 -5.64 -6.32
C SER A 87 -5.77 -5.09 -5.65
N MET A 88 -6.95 -5.64 -5.94
CA MET A 88 -8.23 -5.14 -5.42
C MET A 88 -8.47 -3.64 -5.64
N GLY A 89 -7.98 -3.08 -6.75
CA GLY A 89 -8.10 -1.67 -7.10
C GLY A 89 -7.05 -0.74 -6.45
N LEU A 90 -6.18 -1.25 -5.60
CA LEU A 90 -5.15 -0.45 -4.91
C LEU A 90 -4.00 -0.03 -5.84
N TYR A 91 -3.79 -0.72 -6.96
CA TYR A 91 -2.69 -0.48 -7.88
C TYR A 91 -2.52 1.01 -8.26
N ASN A 92 -3.61 1.65 -8.67
CA ASN A 92 -3.57 3.06 -9.07
C ASN A 92 -3.42 4.03 -7.89
N MET A 93 -3.71 3.58 -6.66
CA MET A 93 -3.61 4.40 -5.45
C MET A 93 -2.19 4.42 -4.88
N VAL A 94 -1.43 3.34 -5.11
CA VAL A 94 -0.04 3.21 -4.63
C VAL A 94 0.99 3.65 -5.66
N ASP A 95 0.57 3.96 -6.90
CA ASP A 95 1.38 4.43 -8.03
C ASP A 95 2.73 3.65 -8.14
N PRO A 96 2.70 2.34 -8.42
CA PRO A 96 3.86 1.51 -8.33
C PRO A 96 4.85 1.76 -9.48
N SER A 97 6.14 1.85 -9.15
CA SER A 97 7.23 1.74 -10.10
C SER A 97 7.86 0.35 -10.04
N TYR A 98 8.32 -0.15 -11.17
CA TYR A 98 8.89 -1.49 -11.29
C TYR A 98 10.41 -1.45 -11.26
N THR A 99 11.02 -2.32 -10.48
CA THR A 99 12.43 -2.69 -10.60
C THR A 99 12.48 -4.19 -10.86
N VAL A 100 13.00 -4.58 -12.01
CA VAL A 100 13.09 -5.98 -12.40
C VAL A 100 14.57 -6.36 -12.53
N THR A 101 15.00 -7.33 -11.74
CA THR A 101 16.36 -7.85 -11.80
C THR A 101 16.34 -9.16 -12.58
N ILE A 102 17.02 -9.21 -13.72
CA ILE A 102 17.12 -10.38 -14.58
C ILE A 102 18.54 -10.95 -14.47
N ASN A 103 18.67 -12.19 -13.98
CA ASN A 103 19.96 -12.86 -13.79
C ASN A 103 20.99 -12.00 -13.05
N GLY A 104 20.54 -11.24 -12.02
CA GLY A 104 21.39 -10.37 -11.22
C GLY A 104 21.55 -8.93 -11.74
N THR A 105 21.04 -8.60 -12.93
CA THR A 105 21.13 -7.25 -13.51
C THR A 105 19.82 -6.48 -13.27
N PRO A 106 19.80 -5.44 -12.44
CA PRO A 106 18.59 -4.67 -12.14
C PRO A 106 18.29 -3.66 -13.27
N GLN A 107 17.01 -3.51 -13.59
CA GLN A 107 16.47 -2.50 -14.49
C GLN A 107 15.26 -1.85 -13.84
N SER A 108 15.17 -0.52 -13.86
CA SER A 108 14.07 0.24 -13.27
C SER A 108 13.17 0.82 -14.34
N TYR A 109 11.86 0.68 -14.13
CA TYR A 109 10.81 1.13 -15.03
C TYR A 109 9.85 2.03 -14.27
N ASN A 110 10.05 3.35 -14.34
CA ASN A 110 9.32 4.34 -13.56
C ASN A 110 8.05 4.83 -14.24
N THR A 111 7.93 4.61 -15.55
CA THR A 111 6.77 5.04 -16.34
C THR A 111 6.32 3.96 -17.29
N PRO A 112 5.01 3.90 -17.65
CA PRO A 112 4.49 2.94 -18.62
C PRO A 112 5.17 3.01 -19.99
N THR A 113 5.67 4.18 -20.40
CA THR A 113 6.39 4.38 -21.67
C THR A 113 7.74 3.70 -21.73
N GLY A 114 8.32 3.33 -20.58
CA GLY A 114 9.56 2.57 -20.49
C GLY A 114 9.37 1.05 -20.56
N TYR A 115 8.14 0.57 -20.46
CA TYR A 115 7.87 -0.86 -20.46
C TYR A 115 8.13 -1.46 -21.87
N ASN A 116 8.72 -2.66 -21.91
CA ASN A 116 9.08 -3.32 -23.14
C ASN A 116 8.99 -4.85 -23.01
N SER A 117 9.08 -5.55 -24.14
CA SER A 117 8.96 -7.01 -24.21
C SER A 117 10.02 -7.78 -23.42
N GLY A 118 11.19 -7.18 -23.20
CA GLY A 118 12.27 -7.78 -22.40
C GLY A 118 12.13 -7.60 -20.89
N MET A 119 11.14 -6.82 -20.43
CA MET A 119 10.99 -6.42 -19.01
C MET A 119 10.95 -7.62 -18.03
N PHE A 120 10.37 -8.74 -18.43
CA PHE A 120 10.25 -9.94 -17.60
C PHE A 120 11.13 -11.11 -18.11
N GLY A 121 12.22 -10.81 -18.82
CA GLY A 121 13.20 -11.80 -19.28
C GLY A 121 12.65 -12.86 -20.22
N ASN A 122 13.49 -13.84 -20.54
CA ASN A 122 13.20 -14.96 -21.41
C ASN A 122 12.95 -16.25 -20.62
N ALA A 123 12.61 -17.31 -21.32
CA ALA A 123 12.51 -18.65 -20.77
C ALA A 123 13.82 -19.05 -20.05
N GLY A 124 13.69 -19.60 -18.83
CA GLY A 124 14.82 -20.03 -18.01
C GLY A 124 15.47 -18.95 -17.15
N ASP A 125 15.21 -17.66 -17.39
CA ASP A 125 15.77 -16.56 -16.61
C ASP A 125 15.27 -16.56 -15.15
N ILE A 126 16.16 -16.16 -14.23
CA ILE A 126 15.80 -15.89 -12.83
C ILE A 126 15.50 -14.41 -12.72
N ILE A 127 14.30 -14.11 -12.21
CA ILE A 127 13.77 -12.75 -12.12
C ILE A 127 13.40 -12.43 -10.69
N VAL A 128 13.82 -11.25 -10.24
CA VAL A 128 13.30 -10.62 -9.01
C VAL A 128 12.46 -9.43 -9.44
N LEU A 129 11.15 -9.55 -9.28
CA LEU A 129 10.20 -8.49 -9.53
C LEU A 129 9.98 -7.70 -8.24
N GLN A 130 10.27 -6.40 -8.27
CA GLN A 130 10.05 -5.48 -7.17
C GLN A 130 9.10 -4.37 -7.62
N LEU A 131 8.11 -4.07 -6.79
CA LEU A 131 7.26 -2.89 -6.94
C LEU A 131 7.55 -1.94 -5.79
N ASN A 132 7.97 -0.73 -6.16
CA ASN A 132 8.14 0.38 -5.22
C ASN A 132 6.84 1.17 -5.21
N CYS A 133 6.14 1.13 -4.08
CA CYS A 133 4.80 1.69 -3.90
C CYS A 133 4.85 2.86 -2.93
N SER A 134 3.95 3.82 -3.11
CA SER A 134 3.75 4.95 -2.21
C SER A 134 2.29 5.04 -1.79
N TRP A 135 2.00 4.92 -0.49
CA TRP A 135 0.64 5.02 0.06
C TRP A 135 0.44 6.37 0.74
N PRO A 136 -0.52 7.19 0.28
CA PRO A 136 -0.84 8.45 0.94
C PRO A 136 -1.51 8.19 2.30
N LEU A 137 -1.00 8.83 3.36
CA LEU A 137 -1.60 8.73 4.69
C LEU A 137 -2.93 9.49 4.72
N LEU A 138 -3.95 8.90 5.34
CA LEU A 138 -5.28 9.49 5.43
C LEU A 138 -5.32 10.62 6.45
N THR A 139 -4.64 10.45 7.59
CA THR A 139 -4.68 11.40 8.70
C THR A 139 -3.75 12.59 8.47
N PRO A 140 -4.27 13.82 8.33
CA PRO A 140 -3.44 15.02 8.11
C PRO A 140 -2.43 15.28 9.23
N LEU A 141 -2.75 14.90 10.48
CA LEU A 141 -1.88 15.06 11.65
C LEU A 141 -0.64 14.16 11.61
N VAL A 142 -0.70 13.03 10.90
CA VAL A 142 0.40 12.08 10.78
C VAL A 142 1.30 12.40 9.59
N ARG A 143 0.76 13.00 8.52
CA ARG A 143 1.48 13.34 7.28
C ARG A 143 2.80 14.08 7.49
N PRO A 144 2.93 15.07 8.40
CA PRO A 144 4.18 15.81 8.59
C PRO A 144 5.36 14.96 9.08
N PHE A 145 5.09 13.78 9.63
CA PHE A 145 6.12 12.84 10.10
C PHE A 145 6.68 11.93 9.00
N PHE A 146 6.09 11.99 7.79
CA PHE A 146 6.49 11.17 6.65
C PHE A 146 6.86 12.05 5.46
N ALA A 147 7.93 11.68 4.75
CA ALA A 147 8.40 12.41 3.58
C ALA A 147 7.29 12.48 2.51
N GLY A 148 6.90 13.71 2.13
CA GLY A 148 5.81 13.92 1.17
C GLY A 148 4.41 13.51 1.64
N GLY A 149 4.22 13.22 2.94
CA GLY A 149 2.92 12.81 3.49
C GLY A 149 2.48 11.41 3.08
N SER A 150 3.40 10.59 2.57
CA SER A 150 3.16 9.23 2.08
C SER A 150 4.12 8.24 2.71
N TYR A 151 3.69 7.01 2.85
CA TYR A 151 4.54 5.90 3.28
C TYR A 151 5.02 5.11 2.05
N ALA A 152 6.33 5.10 1.82
CA ALA A 152 6.94 4.32 0.77
C ALA A 152 7.26 2.90 1.27
N PHE A 153 6.92 1.89 0.47
CA PHE A 153 7.23 0.50 0.76
C PHE A 153 7.52 -0.27 -0.53
N THR A 154 8.25 -1.37 -0.42
CA THR A 154 8.59 -2.23 -1.54
C THR A 154 8.06 -3.63 -1.31
N VAL A 155 7.40 -4.19 -2.32
CA VAL A 155 6.97 -5.59 -2.35
C VAL A 155 7.71 -6.31 -3.46
N ALA A 156 8.07 -7.59 -3.24
CA ALA A 156 8.88 -8.32 -4.18
C ALA A 156 8.47 -9.80 -4.30
N ALA A 157 8.70 -10.36 -5.49
CA ALA A 157 8.63 -11.79 -5.73
C ALA A 157 9.82 -12.23 -6.58
N THR A 158 10.38 -13.39 -6.24
CA THR A 158 11.43 -14.04 -7.04
C THR A 158 10.80 -15.20 -7.78
N MET A 159 11.12 -15.33 -9.06
CA MET A 159 10.60 -16.37 -9.94
C MET A 159 11.69 -16.85 -10.89
N ARG A 160 11.50 -18.04 -11.46
CA ARG A 160 12.25 -18.54 -12.59
C ARG A 160 11.27 -18.83 -13.72
N ASN A 161 11.50 -18.26 -14.88
CA ASN A 161 10.66 -18.50 -16.05
C ASN A 161 10.78 -19.97 -16.51
N GLU A 162 9.65 -20.58 -16.85
CA GLU A 162 9.61 -21.89 -17.47
C GLU A 162 10.04 -21.82 -18.94
N GLY A 163 10.20 -22.97 -19.60
CA GLY A 163 10.43 -23.03 -21.05
C GLY A 163 9.11 -22.80 -21.80
N PHE A 164 8.94 -21.66 -22.41
CA PHE A 164 7.79 -21.30 -23.25
C PHE A 164 8.22 -20.77 -24.61
#